data_6abbf920f8d0426b623d933927cd6138
#
_entry.id   6abbf920f8d0426b623d933927cd6138
#
_cell.length_a   1.000
_cell.length_b   1.000
_cell.length_c   1.000
_cell.angle_alpha   90.00
_cell.angle_beta   90.00
_cell.angle_gamma   90.00
#
_symmetry.space_group_name_H-M   'P 1'
#
loop_
_entity.id
_entity.type
_entity.pdbx_description
1 polymer ?
#
loop_
_entity_poly.entity_id
_entity_poly.type
_entity_poly.pdbx_seq_one_letter_code
_entity_poly.pdbx_strand_id
1 'polypeptide(L)'
;MRNTLLFSIALSSAVALAGTAWAADRGRDGELRLLYWQAPSTMMPFLSGGTKELEASSVVIEPLARYDNDGKMHAWLAEEIPTVANGGVAEDLKSITWKIKRGIKWSDGSELTSADAVFTYEYCSHPDTGCTSSNYFNDIVSVDAVDSHTVRINFSVAKPFPYAPFVGYNAPIIQKAQFDGCIGAKAQECTEQNFNPIGTGPFKVVDFKPNDVIVFEANELYREEGKPAFSSLLFKGGGDATSAARSVLETSEMHYAWNLQVEPEILAKMAEVGKGTIIAGFGTSVERLMVNFTNPDPNLGDDRAEYLGGNNNRNPHPFLSDYAVRRALSLAIDRQILVDAGYGSAGKIGCNVLPAPAIYASDANDECKTQNVDEANHILDHAGWVRGSDGVRAKNGVRLSILYQTSTNSVRQGTQAFIKEMWKAIGVETELRNLSASVFFGGDPASPDTYQKFYADIEMYTNNFSGTDPETYMANWTCKQVSRRANTWGGGNMPRWCNPDYDALSAEMSTTADLDDRIRLAKAMNDMLMQDYAMIPLIHRGGVSAFSNVIEGPRGNEWDSELWNIADWHLK
;
A
#
# COMPACT_ATOMS: atom_id res chain seq x y z
N MET A 1 13.20 -17.57 97.95
CA MET A 1 12.19 -16.66 97.45
C MET A 1 12.54 -16.39 95.99
N ARG A 2 11.81 -16.96 95.09
CA ARG A 2 12.17 -17.09 93.69
C ARG A 2 11.54 -15.92 92.88
N ASN A 3 12.38 -15.14 92.25
CA ASN A 3 11.94 -14.17 91.23
C ASN A 3 11.86 -14.82 89.85
N THR A 4 10.68 -14.81 89.25
CA THR A 4 10.48 -15.31 87.93
C THR A 4 10.40 -14.11 86.99
N LEU A 5 11.37 -13.93 86.08
CA LEU A 5 11.34 -12.96 84.99
C LEU A 5 10.49 -13.52 83.81
N LEU A 6 9.46 -12.79 83.44
CA LEU A 6 8.70 -13.00 82.21
C LEU A 6 9.34 -12.23 81.11
N PHE A 7 9.85 -12.93 80.07
CA PHE A 7 10.25 -12.33 78.80
C PHE A 7 9.03 -12.27 77.87
N SER A 8 8.62 -11.06 77.54
CA SER A 8 7.59 -10.83 76.46
C SER A 8 8.31 -10.72 75.15
N ILE A 9 8.06 -11.66 74.19
CA ILE A 9 8.49 -11.62 72.79
C ILE A 9 7.42 -10.89 72.05
N ALA A 10 7.73 -9.69 71.57
CA ALA A 10 6.88 -8.94 70.61
C ALA A 10 7.16 -9.48 69.22
N LEU A 11 6.18 -10.15 68.62
CA LEU A 11 6.18 -10.60 67.20
C LEU A 11 5.73 -9.42 66.32
N SER A 12 6.68 -8.78 65.67
CA SER A 12 6.37 -7.76 64.66
C SER A 12 5.98 -8.45 63.36
N SER A 13 4.68 -8.50 63.05
CA SER A 13 4.16 -8.93 61.75
C SER A 13 4.39 -7.84 60.73
N ALA A 14 5.41 -7.97 59.88
CA ALA A 14 5.57 -7.16 58.68
C ALA A 14 4.53 -7.64 57.64
N VAL A 15 3.45 -6.90 57.49
CA VAL A 15 2.53 -7.06 56.37
C VAL A 15 3.23 -6.52 55.13
N ALA A 16 3.75 -7.40 54.29
CA ALA A 16 4.19 -7.07 52.95
C ALA A 16 2.93 -6.73 52.12
N LEU A 17 2.69 -5.44 51.89
CA LEU A 17 1.79 -4.97 50.84
C LEU A 17 2.44 -5.32 49.49
N ALA A 18 2.13 -6.52 48.98
CA ALA A 18 2.32 -6.83 47.59
C ALA A 18 1.36 -5.90 46.80
N GLY A 19 1.93 -4.83 46.26
CA GLY A 19 1.23 -4.03 45.29
C GLY A 19 0.90 -4.92 44.10
N THR A 20 -0.34 -5.38 44.01
CA THR A 20 -0.88 -5.93 42.75
C THR A 20 -0.79 -4.82 41.73
N ALA A 21 0.21 -4.88 40.85
CA ALA A 21 0.15 -4.14 39.59
C ALA A 21 -1.11 -4.67 38.91
N TRP A 22 -2.13 -3.84 38.84
CA TRP A 22 -3.35 -4.14 38.10
C TRP A 22 -2.89 -4.28 36.66
N ALA A 23 -2.91 -5.48 36.10
CA ALA A 23 -2.87 -5.67 34.67
C ALA A 23 -4.02 -4.84 34.10
N ALA A 24 -3.69 -3.90 33.24
CA ALA A 24 -4.72 -3.03 32.64
C ALA A 24 -5.68 -3.94 31.87
N ASP A 25 -6.97 -3.88 32.20
CA ASP A 25 -7.97 -4.75 31.59
C ASP A 25 -8.14 -4.41 30.10
N ARG A 26 -8.25 -5.45 29.26
CA ARG A 26 -8.62 -5.33 27.86
C ARG A 26 -9.97 -4.62 27.74
N GLY A 27 -10.09 -3.70 26.79
CA GLY A 27 -11.34 -3.00 26.53
C GLY A 27 -11.74 -1.92 27.55
N ARG A 28 -10.83 -1.49 28.45
CA ARG A 28 -11.12 -0.51 29.50
C ARG A 28 -11.49 0.89 28.99
N ASP A 29 -11.05 1.25 27.78
CA ASP A 29 -11.12 2.62 27.27
C ASP A 29 -12.33 2.90 26.36
N GLY A 30 -13.24 1.93 26.20
CA GLY A 30 -14.45 2.11 25.39
C GLY A 30 -14.18 2.06 23.89
N GLU A 31 -14.82 2.96 23.13
CA GLU A 31 -14.77 2.96 21.67
C GLU A 31 -13.63 3.84 21.11
N LEU A 32 -12.79 3.27 20.25
CA LEU A 32 -11.83 3.99 19.40
C LEU A 32 -12.53 4.37 18.09
N ARG A 33 -12.42 5.64 17.65
CA ARG A 33 -13.06 6.13 16.42
C ARG A 33 -12.02 6.59 15.41
N LEU A 34 -11.94 5.91 14.28
CA LEU A 34 -11.08 6.26 13.15
C LEU A 34 -11.92 6.78 11.98
N LEU A 35 -11.42 7.78 11.27
CA LEU A 35 -12.03 8.28 10.04
C LEU A 35 -11.09 8.06 8.85
N TYR A 36 -11.53 7.19 7.97
CA TYR A 36 -10.92 6.92 6.67
C TYR A 36 -11.88 7.43 5.59
N TRP A 37 -11.74 8.70 5.19
CA TRP A 37 -12.66 9.34 4.25
C TRP A 37 -12.79 8.57 2.91
N GLN A 38 -11.76 7.83 2.52
CA GLN A 38 -11.84 6.80 1.47
C GLN A 38 -12.19 5.47 2.14
N ALA A 39 -13.47 5.18 2.29
CA ALA A 39 -13.92 3.99 3.00
C ALA A 39 -13.50 2.68 2.31
N PRO A 40 -13.16 1.63 3.08
CA PRO A 40 -12.88 0.32 2.53
C PRO A 40 -14.09 -0.31 1.83
N SER A 41 -13.83 -1.03 0.75
CA SER A 41 -14.84 -1.78 -0.02
C SER A 41 -14.86 -3.27 0.31
N THR A 42 -13.79 -3.78 0.89
CA THR A 42 -13.64 -5.16 1.35
C THR A 42 -12.67 -5.23 2.52
N MET A 43 -12.75 -6.30 3.31
CA MET A 43 -11.79 -6.63 4.36
C MET A 43 -10.77 -7.71 3.92
N MET A 44 -10.87 -8.18 2.66
CA MET A 44 -9.92 -9.13 2.09
C MET A 44 -8.74 -8.37 1.44
N PRO A 45 -7.53 -8.38 2.03
CA PRO A 45 -6.39 -7.58 1.55
C PRO A 45 -5.89 -8.02 0.18
N PHE A 46 -6.15 -9.27 -0.21
CA PHE A 46 -5.68 -9.83 -1.48
C PHE A 46 -6.56 -9.53 -2.69
N LEU A 47 -7.77 -8.98 -2.47
CA LEU A 47 -8.72 -8.68 -3.54
C LEU A 47 -8.87 -7.19 -3.85
N SER A 48 -8.05 -6.35 -3.23
CA SER A 48 -7.97 -4.92 -3.51
C SER A 48 -6.54 -4.42 -3.33
N GLY A 49 -6.05 -3.60 -4.25
CA GLY A 49 -4.76 -2.90 -4.13
C GLY A 49 -4.86 -1.55 -3.42
N GLY A 50 -6.01 -1.22 -2.82
CA GLY A 50 -6.20 0.04 -2.11
C GLY A 50 -5.58 0.02 -0.70
N THR A 51 -4.77 1.04 -0.38
CA THR A 51 -4.15 1.14 0.96
C THR A 51 -5.20 1.15 2.08
N LYS A 52 -6.36 1.73 1.84
CA LYS A 52 -7.47 1.78 2.82
C LYS A 52 -7.98 0.38 3.22
N GLU A 53 -8.01 -0.58 2.28
CA GLU A 53 -8.37 -1.97 2.57
C GLU A 53 -7.26 -2.68 3.34
N LEU A 54 -6.01 -2.47 2.94
CA LEU A 54 -4.84 -3.03 3.64
C LEU A 54 -4.75 -2.51 5.09
N GLU A 55 -4.97 -1.22 5.30
CA GLU A 55 -5.01 -0.60 6.63
C GLU A 55 -6.13 -1.22 7.49
N ALA A 56 -7.37 -1.24 6.99
CA ALA A 56 -8.51 -1.77 7.73
C ALA A 56 -8.36 -3.27 8.05
N SER A 57 -7.88 -4.07 7.09
CA SER A 57 -7.67 -5.51 7.32
C SER A 57 -6.53 -5.79 8.30
N SER A 58 -5.53 -4.90 8.40
CA SER A 58 -4.32 -5.09 9.21
C SER A 58 -4.59 -5.15 10.73
N VAL A 59 -5.76 -4.67 11.18
CA VAL A 59 -6.18 -4.75 12.59
C VAL A 59 -6.83 -6.10 12.93
N VAL A 60 -7.14 -6.91 11.91
CA VAL A 60 -7.78 -8.23 12.01
C VAL A 60 -6.84 -9.34 11.58
N ILE A 61 -6.20 -9.20 10.41
CA ILE A 61 -5.39 -10.23 9.78
C ILE A 61 -3.91 -9.83 9.87
N GLU A 62 -3.07 -10.74 10.35
CA GLU A 62 -1.69 -10.42 10.69
C GLU A 62 -0.67 -11.24 9.88
N PRO A 63 0.54 -10.68 9.63
CA PRO A 63 1.67 -11.36 8.98
C PRO A 63 2.59 -12.07 9.98
N LEU A 64 3.55 -12.86 9.47
CA LEU A 64 4.61 -13.47 10.29
C LEU A 64 5.56 -12.42 10.88
N ALA A 65 5.84 -11.36 10.14
CA ALA A 65 6.67 -10.24 10.59
C ALA A 65 6.12 -8.90 10.06
N ARG A 66 6.41 -7.82 10.78
CA ARG A 66 6.03 -6.44 10.42
C ARG A 66 7.24 -5.52 10.45
N TYR A 67 7.14 -4.41 9.74
CA TYR A 67 8.07 -3.30 9.88
C TYR A 67 7.54 -2.28 10.88
N ASP A 68 8.43 -1.75 11.73
CA ASP A 68 8.12 -0.63 12.60
C ASP A 68 8.29 0.72 11.88
N ASN A 69 8.02 1.80 12.60
CA ASN A 69 8.11 3.16 12.06
C ASN A 69 9.54 3.61 11.68
N ASP A 70 10.56 2.87 12.09
CA ASP A 70 11.97 3.08 11.71
C ASP A 70 12.40 2.17 10.54
N GLY A 71 11.48 1.36 10.00
CA GLY A 71 11.73 0.41 8.92
C GLY A 71 12.45 -0.86 9.35
N LYS A 72 12.49 -1.14 10.65
CA LYS A 72 13.08 -2.36 11.18
C LYS A 72 12.05 -3.48 11.23
N MET A 73 12.43 -4.65 10.74
CA MET A 73 11.58 -5.84 10.77
C MET A 73 11.54 -6.47 12.17
N HIS A 74 10.34 -6.78 12.64
CA HIS A 74 10.06 -7.45 13.89
C HIS A 74 9.24 -8.72 13.69
N ALA A 75 9.58 -9.79 14.41
CA ALA A 75 8.76 -11.00 14.43
C ALA A 75 7.40 -10.68 15.05
N TRP A 76 6.31 -11.05 14.36
CA TRP A 76 4.95 -10.74 14.76
C TRP A 76 4.19 -12.01 15.16
N LEU A 77 3.70 -12.81 14.20
CA LEU A 77 3.19 -14.16 14.46
C LEU A 77 4.33 -15.18 14.53
N ALA A 78 5.50 -14.87 13.97
CA ALA A 78 6.68 -15.72 14.08
C ALA A 78 7.39 -15.57 15.43
N GLU A 79 8.11 -16.63 15.86
CA GLU A 79 8.93 -16.61 17.07
C GLU A 79 10.14 -15.67 16.92
N GLU A 80 10.79 -15.70 15.75
CA GLU A 80 11.97 -14.89 15.41
C GLU A 80 12.03 -14.61 13.92
N ILE A 81 12.86 -13.66 13.49
CA ILE A 81 13.16 -13.44 12.07
C ILE A 81 14.18 -14.50 11.62
N PRO A 82 13.84 -15.33 10.62
CA PRO A 82 14.77 -16.31 10.08
C PRO A 82 15.95 -15.61 9.38
N THR A 83 17.15 -16.11 9.61
CA THR A 83 18.39 -15.63 8.99
C THR A 83 19.28 -16.81 8.64
N VAL A 84 20.32 -16.59 7.84
CA VAL A 84 21.35 -17.61 7.61
C VAL A 84 22.06 -17.94 8.95
N ALA A 85 22.30 -16.94 9.79
CA ALA A 85 23.01 -17.12 11.05
C ALA A 85 22.28 -17.99 12.07
N ASN A 86 20.92 -17.94 12.11
CA ASN A 86 20.12 -18.80 12.99
C ASN A 86 19.61 -20.08 12.29
N GLY A 87 20.04 -20.33 11.04
CA GLY A 87 19.65 -21.50 10.26
C GLY A 87 18.21 -21.44 9.71
N GLY A 88 17.52 -20.32 9.88
CA GLY A 88 16.18 -20.10 9.35
C GLY A 88 16.16 -19.82 7.84
N VAL A 89 17.25 -19.30 7.29
CA VAL A 89 17.49 -19.20 5.84
C VAL A 89 18.59 -20.18 5.47
N ALA A 90 18.37 -20.98 4.42
CA ALA A 90 19.38 -21.94 3.95
C ALA A 90 20.62 -21.21 3.39
N GLU A 91 21.80 -21.85 3.51
CA GLU A 91 23.06 -21.27 3.02
C GLU A 91 23.07 -21.02 1.51
N ASP A 92 22.33 -21.84 0.74
CA ASP A 92 22.14 -21.66 -0.71
C ASP A 92 21.07 -20.62 -1.07
N LEU A 93 20.48 -19.97 -0.05
CA LEU A 93 19.44 -18.96 -0.16
C LEU A 93 18.15 -19.43 -0.90
N LYS A 94 17.95 -20.74 -1.05
CA LYS A 94 16.80 -21.31 -1.77
C LYS A 94 15.64 -21.71 -0.86
N SER A 95 15.76 -21.51 0.44
CA SER A 95 14.61 -21.68 1.33
C SER A 95 14.70 -20.80 2.56
N ILE A 96 13.53 -20.42 3.08
CA ILE A 96 13.35 -19.78 4.37
C ILE A 96 12.36 -20.61 5.20
N THR A 97 12.68 -20.78 6.48
CA THR A 97 11.85 -21.54 7.42
C THR A 97 11.42 -20.64 8.57
N TRP A 98 10.12 -20.44 8.68
CA TRP A 98 9.49 -19.66 9.74
C TRP A 98 8.96 -20.57 10.84
N LYS A 99 9.15 -20.18 12.09
CA LYS A 99 8.53 -20.80 13.26
C LYS A 99 7.41 -19.91 13.75
N ILE A 100 6.18 -20.41 13.75
CA ILE A 100 4.99 -19.72 14.25
C ILE A 100 4.95 -19.85 15.77
N LYS A 101 4.65 -18.76 16.47
CA LYS A 101 4.42 -18.76 17.92
C LYS A 101 3.29 -19.73 18.27
N ARG A 102 3.49 -20.57 19.28
CA ARG A 102 2.47 -21.49 19.75
C ARG A 102 1.38 -20.78 20.54
N GLY A 103 0.16 -21.34 20.51
CA GLY A 103 -0.98 -20.84 21.26
C GLY A 103 -1.64 -19.57 20.70
N ILE A 104 -1.24 -19.11 19.50
CA ILE A 104 -1.97 -18.05 18.80
C ILE A 104 -3.29 -18.62 18.31
N LYS A 105 -4.38 -17.92 18.61
CA LYS A 105 -5.72 -18.31 18.20
C LYS A 105 -6.30 -17.32 17.21
N TRP A 106 -7.04 -17.88 16.29
CA TRP A 106 -8.01 -17.13 15.51
C TRP A 106 -9.17 -16.66 16.40
N SER A 107 -9.90 -15.64 15.97
CA SER A 107 -11.01 -15.09 16.75
C SER A 107 -12.21 -16.04 16.92
N ASP A 108 -12.25 -17.15 16.19
CA ASP A 108 -13.21 -18.25 16.38
C ASP A 108 -12.75 -19.30 17.41
N GLY A 109 -11.56 -19.16 17.98
CA GLY A 109 -10.97 -20.06 18.98
C GLY A 109 -10.11 -21.19 18.41
N SER A 110 -10.09 -21.41 17.11
CA SER A 110 -9.18 -22.36 16.46
C SER A 110 -7.72 -21.88 16.54
N GLU A 111 -6.77 -22.78 16.40
CA GLU A 111 -5.35 -22.45 16.49
C GLU A 111 -4.78 -22.08 15.12
N LEU A 112 -3.94 -21.03 15.07
CA LEU A 112 -3.14 -20.70 13.89
C LEU A 112 -2.08 -21.78 13.67
N THR A 113 -2.02 -22.31 12.45
CA THR A 113 -1.06 -23.36 12.09
C THR A 113 -0.35 -23.06 10.77
N SER A 114 0.69 -23.84 10.49
CA SER A 114 1.40 -23.79 9.19
C SER A 114 0.48 -24.08 7.98
N ALA A 115 -0.63 -24.80 8.18
CA ALA A 115 -1.59 -25.07 7.12
C ALA A 115 -2.27 -23.79 6.60
N ASP A 116 -2.42 -22.77 7.44
CA ASP A 116 -2.99 -21.48 7.05
C ASP A 116 -2.02 -20.70 6.14
N ALA A 117 -0.72 -20.77 6.40
CA ALA A 117 0.29 -20.16 5.53
C ALA A 117 0.38 -20.88 4.17
N VAL A 118 0.33 -22.22 4.16
CA VAL A 118 0.27 -23.01 2.91
C VAL A 118 -0.94 -22.59 2.10
N PHE A 119 -2.11 -22.56 2.73
CA PHE A 119 -3.35 -22.15 2.08
C PHE A 119 -3.30 -20.71 1.53
N THR A 120 -2.74 -19.77 2.29
CA THR A 120 -2.58 -18.38 1.84
C THR A 120 -1.74 -18.29 0.56
N TYR A 121 -0.68 -19.09 0.46
CA TYR A 121 0.10 -19.20 -0.77
C TYR A 121 -0.73 -19.80 -1.92
N GLU A 122 -1.46 -20.88 -1.67
CA GLU A 122 -2.34 -21.51 -2.68
C GLU A 122 -3.40 -20.52 -3.19
N TYR A 123 -4.01 -19.77 -2.27
CA TYR A 123 -5.00 -18.74 -2.58
C TYR A 123 -4.41 -17.65 -3.50
N CYS A 124 -3.25 -17.10 -3.15
CA CYS A 124 -2.70 -15.95 -3.85
C CYS A 124 -1.91 -16.33 -5.11
N SER A 125 -1.44 -17.56 -5.22
CA SER A 125 -0.76 -18.07 -6.43
C SER A 125 -1.70 -18.63 -7.49
N HIS A 126 -2.99 -18.84 -7.16
CA HIS A 126 -3.97 -19.32 -8.13
C HIS A 126 -4.31 -18.20 -9.13
N PRO A 127 -4.17 -18.44 -10.46
CA PRO A 127 -4.29 -17.38 -11.46
C PRO A 127 -5.67 -16.70 -11.50
N ASP A 128 -6.73 -17.48 -11.22
CA ASP A 128 -8.11 -16.97 -11.28
C ASP A 128 -8.57 -16.29 -10.00
N THR A 129 -7.76 -16.25 -8.94
CA THR A 129 -8.10 -15.52 -7.70
C THR A 129 -8.08 -14.02 -7.91
N GLY A 130 -7.21 -13.53 -8.80
CA GLY A 130 -7.01 -12.09 -8.98
C GLY A 130 -6.29 -11.44 -7.78
N CYS A 131 -5.39 -12.19 -7.12
CA CYS A 131 -4.64 -11.69 -5.97
C CYS A 131 -3.76 -10.51 -6.34
N THR A 132 -4.02 -9.35 -5.76
CA THR A 132 -3.27 -8.11 -6.00
C THR A 132 -1.87 -8.11 -5.42
N SER A 133 -1.59 -9.04 -4.49
CA SER A 133 -0.27 -9.27 -3.88
C SER A 133 0.47 -10.48 -4.45
N SER A 134 0.09 -10.96 -5.63
CA SER A 134 0.72 -12.17 -6.24
C SER A 134 2.22 -12.03 -6.43
N ASN A 135 2.73 -10.81 -6.63
CA ASN A 135 4.15 -10.50 -6.76
C ASN A 135 4.98 -10.82 -5.49
N TYR A 136 4.35 -10.82 -4.31
CA TYR A 136 4.99 -11.20 -3.04
C TYR A 136 5.32 -12.70 -2.98
N PHE A 137 4.69 -13.50 -3.83
CA PHE A 137 4.85 -14.95 -3.92
C PHE A 137 5.62 -15.38 -5.18
N ASN A 138 6.34 -14.47 -5.82
CA ASN A 138 7.17 -14.79 -7.00
C ASN A 138 8.30 -15.76 -6.64
N ASP A 139 8.67 -16.59 -7.61
CA ASP A 139 9.76 -17.58 -7.55
C ASP A 139 9.59 -18.67 -6.47
N ILE A 140 8.42 -18.77 -5.83
CA ILE A 140 8.11 -19.84 -4.90
C ILE A 140 7.78 -21.12 -5.68
N VAL A 141 8.43 -22.22 -5.31
CA VAL A 141 8.15 -23.57 -5.83
C VAL A 141 7.13 -24.29 -4.95
N SER A 142 7.30 -24.15 -3.64
CA SER A 142 6.36 -24.70 -2.67
C SER A 142 6.41 -23.95 -1.34
N VAL A 143 5.30 -24.00 -0.62
CA VAL A 143 5.20 -23.64 0.79
C VAL A 143 4.78 -24.91 1.53
N ASP A 144 5.62 -25.39 2.41
CA ASP A 144 5.45 -26.69 3.05
C ASP A 144 5.20 -26.53 4.56
N ALA A 145 4.16 -27.19 5.07
CA ALA A 145 3.96 -27.39 6.50
C ALA A 145 4.91 -28.50 6.97
N VAL A 146 6.05 -28.13 7.56
CA VAL A 146 7.02 -29.09 8.10
C VAL A 146 6.46 -29.77 9.33
N ASP A 147 5.81 -29.00 10.18
CA ASP A 147 4.96 -29.43 11.29
C ASP A 147 3.87 -28.35 11.51
N SER A 148 3.04 -28.51 12.54
CA SER A 148 1.91 -27.59 12.78
C SER A 148 2.31 -26.12 13.02
N HIS A 149 3.58 -25.84 13.33
CA HIS A 149 4.07 -24.49 13.65
C HIS A 149 5.34 -24.11 12.86
N THR A 150 5.73 -24.91 11.88
CA THR A 150 6.92 -24.67 11.06
C THR A 150 6.55 -24.65 9.59
N VAL A 151 6.77 -23.49 8.95
CA VAL A 151 6.52 -23.26 7.52
C VAL A 151 7.84 -23.13 6.80
N ARG A 152 8.06 -23.92 5.76
CA ARG A 152 9.20 -23.78 4.86
C ARG A 152 8.73 -23.26 3.50
N ILE A 153 9.36 -22.21 3.01
CA ILE A 153 9.15 -21.65 1.67
C ILE A 153 10.37 -22.03 0.84
N ASN A 154 10.16 -22.72 -0.28
CA ASN A 154 11.21 -23.10 -1.21
C ASN A 154 11.13 -22.25 -2.46
N PHE A 155 12.28 -21.73 -2.92
CA PHE A 155 12.39 -20.88 -4.09
C PHE A 155 13.05 -21.60 -5.26
N SER A 156 12.66 -21.26 -6.48
CA SER A 156 13.27 -21.76 -7.71
C SER A 156 14.69 -21.23 -7.93
N VAL A 157 14.98 -20.06 -7.37
CA VAL A 157 16.27 -19.35 -7.44
C VAL A 157 16.76 -18.99 -6.03
N ALA A 158 18.03 -18.65 -5.89
CA ALA A 158 18.53 -18.09 -4.64
C ALA A 158 17.88 -16.73 -4.36
N LYS A 159 17.36 -16.53 -3.15
CA LYS A 159 16.70 -15.30 -2.68
C LYS A 159 17.49 -14.67 -1.54
N PRO A 160 18.33 -13.68 -1.81
CA PRO A 160 19.08 -12.98 -0.76
C PRO A 160 18.20 -12.22 0.23
N PHE A 161 17.04 -11.74 -0.22
CA PHE A 161 16.03 -11.09 0.61
C PHE A 161 14.70 -11.87 0.56
N PRO A 162 14.57 -12.99 1.31
CA PRO A 162 13.44 -13.91 1.19
C PRO A 162 12.21 -13.49 2.01
N TYR A 163 12.07 -12.22 2.36
CA TYR A 163 11.07 -11.72 3.32
C TYR A 163 9.86 -11.05 2.66
N ALA A 164 9.61 -11.28 1.38
CA ALA A 164 8.40 -10.78 0.73
C ALA A 164 7.14 -11.56 1.16
N PRO A 165 7.11 -12.91 1.11
CA PRO A 165 5.92 -13.67 1.50
C PRO A 165 5.70 -13.62 3.00
N PHE A 166 4.45 -13.39 3.41
CA PHE A 166 3.96 -13.37 4.79
C PHE A 166 4.57 -12.26 5.68
N VAL A 167 5.09 -11.18 5.08
CA VAL A 167 5.67 -10.04 5.81
C VAL A 167 4.96 -8.75 5.40
N GLY A 168 4.65 -7.91 6.41
CA GLY A 168 3.94 -6.66 6.23
C GLY A 168 2.45 -6.84 5.89
N TYR A 169 1.72 -5.74 5.86
CA TYR A 169 0.27 -5.75 5.67
C TYR A 169 -0.17 -6.14 4.23
N ASN A 170 0.75 -6.19 3.26
CA ASN A 170 0.46 -6.64 1.90
C ASN A 170 0.41 -8.15 1.74
N ALA A 171 0.99 -8.91 2.66
CA ALA A 171 1.08 -10.36 2.57
C ALA A 171 0.79 -11.06 3.93
N PRO A 172 -0.35 -10.76 4.58
CA PRO A 172 -0.73 -11.41 5.84
C PRO A 172 -1.15 -12.86 5.62
N ILE A 173 -1.45 -13.58 6.71
CA ILE A 173 -1.95 -14.97 6.67
C ILE A 173 -3.46 -14.97 6.86
N ILE A 174 -4.20 -15.65 5.99
CA ILE A 174 -5.65 -15.88 6.09
C ILE A 174 -5.97 -17.27 6.61
N GLN A 175 -7.10 -17.40 7.31
CA GLN A 175 -7.52 -18.67 7.89
C GLN A 175 -8.00 -19.66 6.80
N LYS A 176 -7.35 -20.82 6.70
CA LYS A 176 -7.73 -21.87 5.77
C LYS A 176 -9.19 -22.32 5.95
N ALA A 177 -9.60 -22.60 7.18
CA ALA A 177 -10.93 -23.13 7.45
C ALA A 177 -12.07 -22.23 6.96
N GLN A 178 -11.87 -20.90 7.00
CA GLN A 178 -12.86 -19.94 6.51
C GLN A 178 -12.86 -19.81 4.98
N PHE A 179 -11.68 -19.87 4.35
CA PHE A 179 -11.52 -19.54 2.93
C PHE A 179 -11.31 -20.75 2.01
N ASP A 180 -11.34 -22.00 2.51
CA ASP A 180 -11.05 -23.21 1.74
C ASP A 180 -11.95 -23.37 0.50
N GLY A 181 -13.20 -22.88 0.55
CA GLY A 181 -14.13 -22.85 -0.57
C GLY A 181 -14.03 -21.62 -1.48
N CYS A 182 -13.13 -20.66 -1.18
CA CYS A 182 -13.07 -19.32 -1.79
C CYS A 182 -11.83 -19.12 -2.69
N ILE A 183 -11.29 -20.16 -3.27
CA ILE A 183 -10.08 -20.10 -4.09
C ILE A 183 -10.42 -19.93 -5.58
N GLY A 184 -9.52 -19.33 -6.35
CA GLY A 184 -9.70 -19.11 -7.78
C GLY A 184 -10.86 -18.17 -8.08
N ALA A 185 -11.63 -18.43 -9.12
CA ALA A 185 -12.76 -17.60 -9.55
C ALA A 185 -13.83 -17.36 -8.46
N LYS A 186 -13.90 -18.25 -7.45
CA LYS A 186 -14.84 -18.10 -6.33
C LYS A 186 -14.41 -17.03 -5.31
N ALA A 187 -13.16 -16.60 -5.33
CA ALA A 187 -12.63 -15.66 -4.35
C ALA A 187 -13.47 -14.39 -4.25
N GLN A 188 -13.88 -13.83 -5.39
CA GLN A 188 -14.72 -12.63 -5.44
C GLN A 188 -16.18 -12.87 -5.00
N GLU A 189 -16.66 -14.11 -5.08
CA GLU A 189 -18.03 -14.49 -4.75
C GLU A 189 -18.25 -14.75 -3.24
N CYS A 190 -17.16 -14.96 -2.48
CA CYS A 190 -17.16 -15.23 -1.05
C CYS A 190 -17.39 -13.95 -0.22
N THR A 191 -18.50 -13.27 -0.46
CA THR A 191 -18.77 -11.93 0.10
C THR A 191 -18.73 -11.93 1.64
N GLU A 192 -19.32 -12.93 2.29
CA GLU A 192 -19.36 -13.02 3.75
C GLU A 192 -17.95 -13.11 4.33
N GLN A 193 -17.09 -14.00 3.79
CA GLN A 193 -15.72 -14.18 4.24
C GLN A 193 -14.88 -12.94 3.96
N ASN A 194 -15.06 -12.35 2.78
CA ASN A 194 -14.35 -11.14 2.36
C ASN A 194 -14.71 -9.90 3.21
N PHE A 195 -15.91 -9.89 3.81
CA PHE A 195 -16.39 -8.79 4.63
C PHE A 195 -16.13 -9.00 6.12
N ASN A 196 -16.18 -10.26 6.58
CA ASN A 196 -16.00 -10.64 7.98
C ASN A 196 -14.88 -11.67 8.15
N PRO A 197 -13.63 -11.34 7.81
CA PRO A 197 -12.53 -12.28 7.96
C PRO A 197 -12.28 -12.60 9.43
N ILE A 198 -12.07 -13.88 9.70
CA ILE A 198 -11.56 -14.37 10.98
C ILE A 198 -10.07 -14.08 11.02
N GLY A 199 -9.60 -13.44 12.09
CA GLY A 199 -8.21 -12.99 12.21
C GLY A 199 -7.58 -13.31 13.57
N THR A 200 -6.28 -13.08 13.67
CA THR A 200 -5.48 -13.22 14.89
C THR A 200 -5.22 -11.89 15.58
N GLY A 201 -5.64 -10.79 14.94
CA GLY A 201 -5.37 -9.41 15.32
C GLY A 201 -6.10 -8.94 16.58
N PRO A 202 -5.80 -7.71 17.05
CA PRO A 202 -6.37 -7.17 18.29
C PRO A 202 -7.88 -6.91 18.21
N PHE A 203 -8.44 -6.80 17.00
CA PHE A 203 -9.87 -6.57 16.78
C PHE A 203 -10.44 -7.63 15.84
N LYS A 204 -11.75 -7.86 15.94
CA LYS A 204 -12.54 -8.71 15.04
C LYS A 204 -13.74 -7.94 14.51
N VAL A 205 -14.14 -8.21 13.26
CA VAL A 205 -15.27 -7.54 12.61
C VAL A 205 -16.58 -7.96 13.27
N VAL A 206 -17.48 -7.02 13.49
CA VAL A 206 -18.85 -7.23 13.97
C VAL A 206 -19.88 -6.88 12.90
N ASP A 207 -19.67 -5.76 12.19
CA ASP A 207 -20.52 -5.31 11.10
C ASP A 207 -19.67 -4.59 10.05
N PHE A 208 -19.94 -4.85 8.79
CA PHE A 208 -19.28 -4.19 7.68
C PHE A 208 -20.29 -3.74 6.63
N LYS A 209 -20.32 -2.44 6.40
CA LYS A 209 -21.03 -1.83 5.29
C LYS A 209 -20.02 -1.27 4.32
N PRO A 210 -19.80 -1.93 3.17
CA PRO A 210 -18.82 -1.51 2.18
C PRO A 210 -18.97 -0.03 1.82
N ASN A 211 -17.84 0.69 1.75
CA ASN A 211 -17.77 2.11 1.42
C ASN A 211 -18.47 3.05 2.43
N ASP A 212 -18.78 2.58 3.65
CA ASP A 212 -19.43 3.37 4.70
C ASP A 212 -18.75 3.16 6.05
N VAL A 213 -18.97 2.03 6.72
CA VAL A 213 -18.52 1.84 8.09
C VAL A 213 -18.15 0.38 8.37
N ILE A 214 -17.14 0.22 9.23
CA ILE A 214 -16.79 -1.06 9.82
C ILE A 214 -16.86 -0.91 11.34
N VAL A 215 -17.57 -1.82 11.99
CA VAL A 215 -17.61 -1.93 13.44
C VAL A 215 -16.81 -3.14 13.86
N PHE A 216 -15.90 -2.94 14.78
CA PHE A 216 -15.09 -4.01 15.35
C PHE A 216 -15.29 -4.06 16.86
N GLU A 217 -15.08 -5.23 17.44
CA GLU A 217 -14.92 -5.39 18.88
C GLU A 217 -13.52 -5.94 19.21
N ALA A 218 -13.05 -5.72 20.42
CA ALA A 218 -11.79 -6.28 20.89
C ALA A 218 -11.82 -7.80 20.77
N ASN A 219 -10.75 -8.37 20.21
CA ASN A 219 -10.58 -9.81 20.14
C ASN A 219 -10.14 -10.33 21.52
N GLU A 220 -11.03 -11.00 22.23
CA GLU A 220 -10.79 -11.56 23.55
C GLU A 220 -9.70 -12.66 23.56
N LEU A 221 -9.43 -13.24 22.38
CA LEU A 221 -8.41 -14.26 22.17
C LEU A 221 -7.07 -13.68 21.69
N TYR A 222 -6.99 -12.34 21.60
CA TYR A 222 -5.74 -11.70 21.18
C TYR A 222 -4.60 -12.06 22.15
N ARG A 223 -3.46 -12.42 21.60
CA ARG A 223 -2.31 -13.05 22.32
C ARG A 223 -1.67 -12.20 23.40
N GLU A 224 -1.83 -10.86 23.35
CA GLU A 224 -1.21 -9.96 24.32
C GLU A 224 -2.19 -9.62 25.43
N GLU A 225 -1.77 -9.91 26.67
CA GLU A 225 -2.58 -9.67 27.86
C GLU A 225 -2.88 -8.17 28.03
N GLY A 226 -4.14 -7.84 28.36
CA GLY A 226 -4.60 -6.46 28.56
C GLY A 226 -4.75 -5.62 27.28
N LYS A 227 -4.48 -6.18 26.11
CA LYS A 227 -4.61 -5.50 24.82
C LYS A 227 -5.73 -6.09 23.95
N PRO A 228 -6.36 -5.25 23.10
CA PRO A 228 -6.24 -3.79 23.03
C PRO A 228 -6.90 -3.10 24.24
N ALA A 229 -6.52 -1.84 24.52
CA ALA A 229 -7.14 -1.05 25.59
C ALA A 229 -8.59 -0.66 25.26
N PHE A 230 -8.90 -0.43 23.99
CA PHE A 230 -10.25 -0.11 23.53
C PHE A 230 -11.11 -1.38 23.40
N SER A 231 -12.39 -1.30 23.84
CA SER A 231 -13.35 -2.41 23.75
C SER A 231 -13.92 -2.59 22.37
N SER A 232 -13.99 -1.51 21.59
CA SER A 232 -14.49 -1.50 20.22
C SER A 232 -13.74 -0.49 19.36
N LEU A 233 -13.82 -0.69 18.05
CA LEU A 233 -13.25 0.21 17.06
C LEU A 233 -14.32 0.53 16.01
N LEU A 234 -14.62 1.82 15.86
CA LEU A 234 -15.44 2.33 14.77
C LEU A 234 -14.50 2.85 13.67
N PHE A 235 -14.53 2.21 12.52
CA PHE A 235 -13.81 2.63 11.34
C PHE A 235 -14.81 3.27 10.37
N LYS A 236 -14.92 4.58 10.42
CA LYS A 236 -15.92 5.35 9.67
C LYS A 236 -15.36 5.78 8.33
N GLY A 237 -16.16 5.61 7.28
CA GLY A 237 -15.89 6.13 5.95
C GLY A 237 -16.65 7.40 5.62
N GLY A 238 -16.40 7.91 4.40
CA GLY A 238 -17.13 9.03 3.82
C GLY A 238 -16.62 10.43 4.18
N GLY A 239 -17.22 11.42 3.56
CA GLY A 239 -16.74 12.78 3.62
C GLY A 239 -15.56 13.04 2.68
N ASP A 240 -14.66 13.91 3.09
CA ASP A 240 -13.42 14.26 2.40
C ASP A 240 -12.26 14.43 3.39
N ALA A 241 -11.04 14.61 2.87
CA ALA A 241 -9.84 14.78 3.69
C ALA A 241 -9.94 15.99 4.63
N THR A 242 -10.59 17.09 4.19
CA THR A 242 -10.74 18.31 4.96
C THR A 242 -11.68 18.11 6.16
N SER A 243 -12.82 17.46 5.95
CA SER A 243 -13.74 17.12 7.05
C SER A 243 -13.14 16.10 8.01
N ALA A 244 -12.33 15.15 7.50
CA ALA A 244 -11.58 14.21 8.33
C ALA A 244 -10.57 14.92 9.22
N ALA A 245 -9.76 15.85 8.68
CA ALA A 245 -8.82 16.65 9.43
C ALA A 245 -9.52 17.45 10.53
N ARG A 246 -10.64 18.11 10.19
CA ARG A 246 -11.44 18.91 11.14
C ARG A 246 -11.95 18.08 12.31
N SER A 247 -12.44 16.86 12.05
CA SER A 247 -13.01 15.98 13.07
C SER A 247 -12.01 15.59 14.17
N VAL A 248 -10.71 15.60 13.85
CA VAL A 248 -9.63 15.29 14.79
C VAL A 248 -9.00 16.56 15.35
N LEU A 249 -8.61 17.51 14.47
CA LEU A 249 -7.79 18.66 14.84
C LEU A 249 -8.60 19.79 15.50
N GLU A 250 -9.90 19.93 15.15
CA GLU A 250 -10.74 21.03 15.67
C GLU A 250 -11.78 20.55 16.69
N THR A 251 -12.37 19.36 16.51
CA THR A 251 -13.51 18.92 17.34
C THR A 251 -13.20 17.77 18.30
N SER A 252 -12.21 16.93 18.01
CA SER A 252 -11.93 15.66 18.69
C SER A 252 -13.12 14.67 18.64
N GLU A 253 -14.01 14.80 17.65
CA GLU A 253 -15.09 13.84 17.42
C GLU A 253 -14.53 12.47 17.03
N MET A 254 -13.47 12.46 16.21
CA MET A 254 -12.70 11.29 15.86
C MET A 254 -11.37 11.25 16.59
N HIS A 255 -10.86 10.05 16.85
CA HIS A 255 -9.60 9.87 17.53
C HIS A 255 -8.41 9.82 16.57
N TYR A 256 -8.63 9.39 15.32
CA TYR A 256 -7.62 9.33 14.26
C TYR A 256 -8.25 9.62 12.91
N ALA A 257 -7.50 10.29 12.04
CA ALA A 257 -7.89 10.53 10.65
C ALA A 257 -6.71 10.24 9.72
N TRP A 258 -7.01 9.41 8.72
CA TRP A 258 -6.04 8.89 7.77
C TRP A 258 -5.97 9.72 6.49
N ASN A 259 -4.74 9.80 5.91
CA ASN A 259 -4.49 10.28 4.56
C ASN A 259 -5.04 11.70 4.31
N LEU A 260 -4.60 12.64 5.13
CA LEU A 260 -5.05 14.03 5.10
C LEU A 260 -4.44 14.82 3.94
N GLN A 261 -4.87 14.48 2.72
CA GLN A 261 -4.60 15.28 1.52
C GLN A 261 -5.46 16.57 1.56
N VAL A 262 -4.98 17.55 2.29
CA VAL A 262 -5.59 18.87 2.50
C VAL A 262 -4.56 19.92 2.15
N GLU A 263 -5.00 21.01 1.56
CA GLU A 263 -4.15 22.15 1.23
C GLU A 263 -3.40 22.63 2.48
N PRO A 264 -2.08 22.89 2.39
CA PRO A 264 -1.21 23.12 3.56
C PRO A 264 -1.67 24.23 4.48
N GLU A 265 -2.16 25.34 3.92
CA GLU A 265 -2.65 26.48 4.69
C GLU A 265 -3.91 26.16 5.51
N ILE A 266 -4.79 25.31 4.96
CA ILE A 266 -6.01 24.88 5.63
C ILE A 266 -5.66 23.94 6.78
N LEU A 267 -4.78 22.97 6.53
CA LEU A 267 -4.35 21.99 7.54
C LEU A 267 -3.63 22.68 8.70
N ALA A 268 -2.75 23.66 8.42
CA ALA A 268 -2.05 24.44 9.43
C ALA A 268 -3.01 25.21 10.36
N LYS A 269 -4.04 25.87 9.79
CA LYS A 269 -5.07 26.58 10.59
C LYS A 269 -5.86 25.63 11.49
N MET A 270 -6.18 24.44 11.03
CA MET A 270 -6.87 23.43 11.85
C MET A 270 -5.99 22.98 13.03
N ALA A 271 -4.68 22.81 12.79
CA ALA A 271 -3.73 22.39 13.82
C ALA A 271 -3.55 23.45 14.94
N GLU A 272 -3.71 24.75 14.63
CA GLU A 272 -3.63 25.85 15.60
C GLU A 272 -4.67 25.74 16.73
N VAL A 273 -5.78 25.04 16.51
CA VAL A 273 -6.81 24.79 17.54
C VAL A 273 -6.26 23.94 18.70
N GLY A 274 -5.24 23.10 18.45
CA GLY A 274 -4.50 22.37 19.47
C GLY A 274 -5.21 21.14 20.06
N LYS A 275 -6.29 20.65 19.42
CA LYS A 275 -7.01 19.44 19.89
C LYS A 275 -6.45 18.13 19.35
N GLY A 276 -5.60 18.19 18.32
CA GLY A 276 -4.98 17.01 17.71
C GLY A 276 -3.53 17.29 17.32
N THR A 277 -2.85 16.22 16.96
CA THR A 277 -1.45 16.22 16.51
C THR A 277 -1.38 15.63 15.11
N ILE A 278 -0.70 16.33 14.18
CA ILE A 278 -0.41 15.84 12.84
C ILE A 278 0.79 14.90 12.90
N ILE A 279 0.67 13.75 12.26
CA ILE A 279 1.77 12.84 11.96
C ILE A 279 2.11 13.02 10.49
N ALA A 280 3.38 13.26 10.17
CA ALA A 280 3.84 13.34 8.79
C ALA A 280 5.21 12.65 8.66
N GLY A 281 5.40 11.88 7.61
CA GLY A 281 6.64 11.16 7.31
C GLY A 281 6.84 10.96 5.82
N PHE A 282 8.10 10.80 5.38
CA PHE A 282 8.44 10.48 4.00
C PHE A 282 8.92 9.02 3.91
N GLY A 283 8.13 8.20 3.29
CA GLY A 283 8.47 6.82 2.94
C GLY A 283 8.58 6.64 1.43
N THR A 284 7.94 5.59 0.93
CA THR A 284 8.01 5.17 -0.47
C THR A 284 6.91 5.77 -1.36
N SER A 285 6.03 6.62 -0.81
CA SER A 285 4.83 7.13 -1.49
C SER A 285 5.15 8.12 -2.60
N VAL A 286 4.68 7.83 -3.83
CA VAL A 286 4.83 8.69 -5.02
C VAL A 286 3.48 8.94 -5.65
N GLU A 287 3.04 10.21 -5.69
CA GLU A 287 1.95 10.65 -6.56
C GLU A 287 2.47 10.75 -7.98
N ARG A 288 1.82 10.06 -8.93
CA ARG A 288 2.32 9.92 -10.29
C ARG A 288 1.20 9.78 -11.31
N LEU A 289 1.52 10.09 -12.55
CA LEU A 289 0.68 9.75 -13.71
C LEU A 289 1.10 8.38 -14.24
N MET A 290 0.14 7.50 -14.41
CA MET A 290 0.29 6.24 -15.13
C MET A 290 -0.05 6.49 -16.60
N VAL A 291 0.81 6.04 -17.49
CA VAL A 291 0.64 6.22 -18.95
C VAL A 291 0.14 4.92 -19.57
N ASN A 292 -1.00 4.94 -20.22
CA ASN A 292 -1.55 3.74 -20.84
C ASN A 292 -0.85 3.43 -22.18
N PHE A 293 -0.24 2.27 -22.30
CA PHE A 293 0.42 1.80 -23.52
C PHE A 293 -0.52 1.05 -24.47
N THR A 294 -1.77 0.82 -24.06
CA THR A 294 -2.79 0.14 -24.86
C THR A 294 -3.93 1.08 -25.25
N ASN A 295 -4.58 0.79 -26.37
CA ASN A 295 -5.67 1.60 -26.88
C ASN A 295 -6.94 1.49 -26.01
N PRO A 296 -7.40 2.58 -25.37
CA PRO A 296 -8.57 2.56 -24.49
C PRO A 296 -9.92 2.58 -25.24
N ASP A 297 -9.97 2.44 -26.56
CA ASP A 297 -11.20 2.48 -27.36
C ASP A 297 -12.24 1.48 -26.82
N PRO A 298 -13.44 1.95 -26.38
CA PRO A 298 -14.49 1.10 -25.85
C PRO A 298 -14.95 -0.02 -26.78
N ASN A 299 -14.82 0.17 -28.10
CA ASN A 299 -15.20 -0.84 -29.10
C ASN A 299 -14.33 -2.10 -29.06
N LEU A 300 -13.15 -2.01 -28.42
CA LEU A 300 -12.26 -3.16 -28.22
C LEU A 300 -12.70 -4.05 -27.03
N GLY A 301 -13.67 -3.62 -26.22
CA GLY A 301 -14.05 -4.35 -25.01
C GLY A 301 -12.85 -4.59 -24.11
N ASP A 302 -12.68 -5.81 -23.58
CA ASP A 302 -11.53 -6.18 -22.74
C ASP A 302 -10.23 -6.37 -23.55
N ASP A 303 -10.29 -6.43 -24.89
CA ASP A 303 -9.09 -6.42 -25.75
C ASP A 303 -8.29 -5.12 -25.63
N ARG A 304 -8.87 -4.06 -25.03
CA ARG A 304 -8.16 -2.83 -24.59
C ARG A 304 -6.96 -3.13 -23.69
N ALA A 305 -7.04 -4.20 -22.90
CA ALA A 305 -5.97 -4.62 -22.00
C ALA A 305 -5.12 -5.77 -22.55
N GLU A 306 -5.38 -6.24 -23.77
CA GLU A 306 -4.64 -7.39 -24.33
C GLU A 306 -3.23 -6.97 -24.71
N TYR A 307 -2.30 -7.71 -24.15
CA TYR A 307 -0.88 -7.57 -24.34
C TYR A 307 -0.29 -8.94 -24.68
N LEU A 308 0.47 -9.03 -25.78
CA LEU A 308 1.00 -10.29 -26.28
C LEU A 308 2.45 -10.60 -25.87
N GLY A 309 3.08 -9.69 -25.12
CA GLY A 309 4.48 -9.78 -24.68
C GLY A 309 5.48 -9.11 -25.63
N GLY A 310 6.61 -8.67 -25.07
CA GLY A 310 7.63 -7.90 -25.81
C GLY A 310 7.07 -6.58 -26.35
N ASN A 311 7.63 -6.09 -27.45
CA ASN A 311 7.12 -4.90 -28.13
C ASN A 311 5.85 -5.15 -28.97
N ASN A 312 5.22 -6.31 -28.85
CA ASN A 312 4.05 -6.72 -29.62
C ASN A 312 2.76 -6.48 -28.82
N ASN A 313 2.49 -5.23 -28.48
CA ASN A 313 1.18 -4.84 -28.00
C ASN A 313 0.17 -5.02 -29.13
N ARG A 314 -0.89 -5.82 -28.88
CA ARG A 314 -1.92 -6.08 -29.90
C ARG A 314 -2.67 -4.83 -30.31
N ASN A 315 -2.93 -3.96 -29.34
CA ASN A 315 -3.66 -2.71 -29.54
C ASN A 315 -2.84 -1.57 -28.93
N PRO A 316 -1.76 -1.09 -29.59
CA PRO A 316 -0.95 0.02 -29.06
C PRO A 316 -1.78 1.29 -28.96
N HIS A 317 -1.50 2.09 -27.95
CA HIS A 317 -2.15 3.37 -27.76
C HIS A 317 -1.93 4.28 -28.98
N PRO A 318 -2.95 4.98 -29.49
CA PRO A 318 -2.85 5.74 -30.75
C PRO A 318 -1.77 6.83 -30.75
N PHE A 319 -1.45 7.42 -29.61
CA PHE A 319 -0.44 8.47 -29.48
C PHE A 319 0.49 8.31 -28.26
N LEU A 320 0.07 7.70 -27.15
CA LEU A 320 0.96 7.46 -26.00
C LEU A 320 1.98 6.34 -26.25
N SER A 321 1.85 5.56 -27.30
CA SER A 321 2.92 4.67 -27.81
C SER A 321 4.09 5.47 -28.43
N ASP A 322 3.89 6.75 -28.82
CA ASP A 322 4.95 7.63 -29.30
C ASP A 322 5.75 8.22 -28.14
N TYR A 323 7.03 7.88 -28.08
CA TYR A 323 7.96 8.37 -27.05
C TYR A 323 8.00 9.90 -26.94
N ALA A 324 7.95 10.58 -28.09
CA ALA A 324 7.99 12.04 -28.15
C ALA A 324 6.82 12.68 -27.39
N VAL A 325 5.62 12.07 -27.49
CA VAL A 325 4.44 12.53 -26.76
C VAL A 325 4.63 12.35 -25.26
N ARG A 326 5.03 11.17 -24.80
CA ARG A 326 5.24 10.89 -23.37
C ARG A 326 6.29 11.82 -22.76
N ARG A 327 7.42 12.03 -23.44
CA ARG A 327 8.48 12.95 -23.00
C ARG A 327 7.98 14.39 -22.92
N ALA A 328 7.27 14.86 -23.94
CA ALA A 328 6.74 16.23 -23.98
C ALA A 328 5.72 16.47 -22.85
N LEU A 329 4.85 15.48 -22.56
CA LEU A 329 3.91 15.56 -21.43
C LEU A 329 4.64 15.75 -20.10
N SER A 330 5.75 15.05 -19.87
CA SER A 330 6.54 15.17 -18.63
C SER A 330 7.26 16.53 -18.53
N LEU A 331 7.91 16.98 -19.62
CA LEU A 331 8.64 18.26 -19.67
C LEU A 331 7.74 19.48 -19.48
N ALA A 332 6.48 19.39 -19.87
CA ALA A 332 5.52 20.49 -19.75
C ALA A 332 5.06 20.72 -18.30
N ILE A 333 5.33 19.82 -17.36
CA ILE A 333 4.81 19.89 -15.99
C ILE A 333 5.74 20.70 -15.09
N ASP A 334 5.22 21.78 -14.48
CA ASP A 334 5.84 22.47 -13.35
C ASP A 334 5.45 21.77 -12.05
N ARG A 335 6.36 20.94 -11.54
CA ARG A 335 6.12 20.15 -10.33
C ARG A 335 6.20 20.98 -9.06
N GLN A 336 6.92 22.12 -9.07
CA GLN A 336 7.00 22.99 -7.89
C GLN A 336 5.65 23.61 -7.59
N ILE A 337 4.92 24.07 -8.61
CA ILE A 337 3.54 24.60 -8.43
C ILE A 337 2.64 23.51 -7.80
N LEU A 338 2.79 22.26 -8.21
CA LEU A 338 1.98 21.16 -7.66
C LEU A 338 2.32 20.89 -6.19
N VAL A 339 3.62 20.96 -5.82
CA VAL A 339 4.04 20.85 -4.41
C VAL A 339 3.45 21.99 -3.60
N ASP A 340 3.65 23.23 -4.04
CA ASP A 340 3.26 24.43 -3.27
C ASP A 340 1.74 24.50 -3.06
N ALA A 341 0.96 24.19 -4.11
CA ALA A 341 -0.49 24.28 -4.05
C ALA A 341 -1.15 23.13 -3.29
N GLY A 342 -0.59 21.89 -3.36
CA GLY A 342 -1.29 20.71 -2.88
C GLY A 342 -0.68 20.03 -1.67
N TYR A 343 0.63 20.19 -1.42
CA TYR A 343 1.35 19.37 -0.43
C TYR A 343 2.19 20.17 0.57
N GLY A 344 2.72 21.35 0.18
CA GLY A 344 3.59 22.15 1.04
C GLY A 344 4.78 21.35 1.58
N SER A 345 4.99 21.38 2.90
CA SER A 345 6.08 20.66 3.56
C SER A 345 5.94 19.13 3.52
N ALA A 346 4.74 18.60 3.21
CA ALA A 346 4.48 17.17 3.04
C ALA A 346 4.73 16.70 1.59
N GLY A 347 5.27 17.54 0.71
CA GLY A 347 5.62 17.20 -0.67
C GLY A 347 7.03 17.61 -1.04
N LYS A 348 7.65 16.83 -1.92
CA LYS A 348 8.89 17.15 -2.62
C LYS A 348 8.69 16.85 -4.09
N ILE A 349 9.37 17.57 -4.98
CA ILE A 349 9.36 17.21 -6.41
C ILE A 349 9.78 15.75 -6.56
N GLY A 350 8.95 14.97 -7.24
CA GLY A 350 9.18 13.55 -7.52
C GLY A 350 9.64 13.35 -8.97
N CYS A 351 10.85 12.80 -9.16
CA CYS A 351 11.37 12.39 -10.47
C CYS A 351 11.56 10.88 -10.59
N ASN A 352 11.25 10.14 -9.53
CA ASN A 352 11.49 8.71 -9.43
C ASN A 352 10.25 7.98 -8.89
N VAL A 353 10.05 6.73 -9.28
CA VAL A 353 9.07 5.83 -8.64
C VAL A 353 9.64 5.17 -7.40
N LEU A 354 10.96 5.24 -7.22
CA LEU A 354 11.70 4.72 -6.08
C LEU A 354 12.45 5.86 -5.36
N PRO A 355 11.74 6.70 -4.55
CA PRO A 355 12.34 7.84 -3.87
C PRO A 355 12.99 7.48 -2.54
N ALA A 356 12.63 6.32 -1.95
CA ALA A 356 13.06 5.84 -0.65
C ALA A 356 13.13 4.28 -0.63
N PRO A 357 13.95 3.65 0.24
CA PRO A 357 15.03 4.30 1.03
C PRO A 357 16.00 5.11 0.19
N ALA A 358 16.60 6.16 0.76
CA ALA A 358 17.44 7.12 0.02
C ALA A 358 18.62 6.49 -0.73
N ILE A 359 19.11 5.34 -0.28
CA ILE A 359 20.21 4.60 -0.95
C ILE A 359 19.82 4.15 -2.36
N TYR A 360 18.53 3.94 -2.63
CA TYR A 360 18.01 3.51 -3.94
C TYR A 360 17.54 4.68 -4.82
N ALA A 361 17.44 5.90 -4.27
CA ALA A 361 17.02 7.06 -5.05
C ALA A 361 18.06 7.41 -6.13
N SER A 362 17.58 7.66 -7.36
CA SER A 362 18.42 8.04 -8.50
C SER A 362 18.35 9.55 -8.74
N ASP A 363 19.44 10.16 -9.15
CA ASP A 363 19.55 11.55 -9.61
C ASP A 363 19.61 11.67 -11.15
N ALA A 364 19.62 10.54 -11.85
CA ALA A 364 19.70 10.50 -13.32
C ALA A 364 18.48 11.11 -14.02
N ASN A 365 17.36 11.28 -13.30
CA ASN A 365 16.10 11.76 -13.83
C ASN A 365 15.78 13.21 -13.44
N ASP A 366 16.75 13.95 -12.91
CA ASP A 366 16.59 15.29 -12.34
C ASP A 366 16.19 16.37 -13.36
N GLU A 367 16.25 16.08 -14.66
CA GLU A 367 15.64 16.93 -15.71
C GLU A 367 14.18 17.27 -15.40
N CYS A 368 13.45 16.36 -14.77
CA CYS A 368 12.05 16.54 -14.41
C CYS A 368 11.81 17.64 -13.38
N LYS A 369 12.82 18.09 -12.66
CA LYS A 369 12.70 19.16 -11.65
C LYS A 369 12.41 20.54 -12.26
N THR A 370 12.67 20.69 -13.57
CA THR A 370 12.52 21.96 -14.27
C THR A 370 11.54 21.80 -15.43
N GLN A 371 10.48 22.61 -15.43
CA GLN A 371 9.57 22.70 -16.57
C GLN A 371 10.29 23.21 -17.82
N ASN A 372 10.04 22.60 -18.98
CA ASN A 372 10.61 23.02 -20.26
C ASN A 372 9.57 22.92 -21.39
N VAL A 373 8.70 23.93 -21.47
CA VAL A 373 7.62 24.01 -22.47
C VAL A 373 8.17 24.17 -23.88
N ASP A 374 9.28 24.88 -24.06
CA ASP A 374 9.88 25.11 -25.38
C ASP A 374 10.44 23.81 -25.95
N GLU A 375 11.18 23.04 -25.15
CA GLU A 375 11.68 21.74 -25.57
C GLU A 375 10.55 20.75 -25.84
N ALA A 376 9.48 20.75 -25.01
CA ALA A 376 8.30 19.91 -25.23
C ALA A 376 7.65 20.22 -26.58
N ASN A 377 7.48 21.50 -26.94
CA ASN A 377 6.97 21.90 -28.26
C ASN A 377 7.90 21.47 -29.39
N HIS A 378 9.21 21.68 -29.24
CA HIS A 378 10.21 21.31 -30.23
C HIS A 378 10.20 19.79 -30.52
N ILE A 379 10.12 18.96 -29.47
CA ILE A 379 10.02 17.49 -29.60
C ILE A 379 8.78 17.08 -30.38
N LEU A 380 7.61 17.67 -30.06
CA LEU A 380 6.36 17.36 -30.76
C LEU A 380 6.39 17.80 -32.21
N ASP A 381 6.96 18.98 -32.53
CA ASP A 381 7.11 19.46 -33.89
C ASP A 381 8.01 18.52 -34.72
N HIS A 382 9.16 18.13 -34.18
CA HIS A 382 10.09 17.17 -34.82
C HIS A 382 9.46 15.79 -35.03
N ALA A 383 8.61 15.36 -34.12
CA ALA A 383 7.89 14.09 -34.24
C ALA A 383 6.71 14.15 -35.21
N GLY A 384 6.42 15.33 -35.80
CA GLY A 384 5.36 15.53 -36.79
C GLY A 384 3.97 15.74 -36.21
N TRP A 385 3.86 16.10 -34.93
CA TRP A 385 2.63 16.48 -34.26
C TRP A 385 2.33 17.96 -34.54
N VAL A 386 1.54 18.24 -35.56
CA VAL A 386 1.30 19.61 -36.06
C VAL A 386 0.10 20.24 -35.33
N ARG A 387 0.23 21.52 -34.93
CA ARG A 387 -0.88 22.26 -34.32
C ARG A 387 -1.96 22.58 -35.37
N GLY A 388 -3.21 22.25 -35.06
CA GLY A 388 -4.38 22.66 -35.80
C GLY A 388 -4.76 24.13 -35.59
N SER A 389 -5.74 24.61 -36.33
CA SER A 389 -6.29 25.98 -36.19
C SER A 389 -6.95 26.23 -34.83
N ASP A 390 -7.33 25.17 -34.12
CA ASP A 390 -7.88 25.17 -32.76
C ASP A 390 -6.81 25.08 -31.66
N GLY A 391 -5.54 25.04 -32.06
CA GLY A 391 -4.41 24.96 -31.16
C GLY A 391 -4.03 23.54 -30.68
N VAL A 392 -4.83 22.53 -31.02
CA VAL A 392 -4.56 21.13 -30.64
C VAL A 392 -3.71 20.45 -31.72
N ARG A 393 -2.77 19.64 -31.29
CA ARG A 393 -1.86 18.91 -32.20
C ARG A 393 -2.51 17.63 -32.73
N ALA A 394 -2.18 17.32 -33.99
CA ALA A 394 -2.58 16.07 -34.64
C ALA A 394 -1.45 15.52 -35.52
N LYS A 395 -1.45 14.20 -35.72
CA LYS A 395 -0.53 13.47 -36.61
C LYS A 395 -1.29 12.33 -37.27
N ASN A 396 -1.27 12.26 -38.61
CA ASN A 396 -1.96 11.22 -39.40
C ASN A 396 -3.46 11.08 -39.06
N GLY A 397 -4.14 12.18 -38.77
CA GLY A 397 -5.56 12.17 -38.39
C GLY A 397 -5.84 11.85 -36.91
N VAL A 398 -4.83 11.44 -36.15
CA VAL A 398 -4.93 11.21 -34.69
C VAL A 398 -4.67 12.53 -33.97
N ARG A 399 -5.60 12.92 -33.11
CA ARG A 399 -5.57 14.15 -32.32
C ARG A 399 -4.96 13.88 -30.94
N LEU A 400 -4.14 14.79 -30.40
CA LEU A 400 -3.67 14.72 -29.01
C LEU A 400 -4.78 15.18 -28.06
N SER A 401 -5.69 14.27 -27.76
CA SER A 401 -6.79 14.46 -26.81
C SER A 401 -6.73 13.37 -25.76
N ILE A 402 -6.53 13.75 -24.49
CA ILE A 402 -6.27 12.86 -23.36
C ILE A 402 -7.47 12.84 -22.43
N LEU A 403 -7.97 11.66 -22.11
CA LEU A 403 -8.82 11.42 -20.94
C LEU A 403 -7.93 11.16 -19.72
N TYR A 404 -7.90 12.15 -18.81
CA TYR A 404 -7.12 12.11 -17.58
C TYR A 404 -8.03 11.88 -16.37
N GLN A 405 -7.93 10.71 -15.76
CA GLN A 405 -8.79 10.36 -14.62
C GLN A 405 -8.03 10.19 -13.31
N THR A 406 -8.74 10.38 -12.21
CA THR A 406 -8.29 10.09 -10.83
C THR A 406 -9.49 9.94 -9.90
N SER A 407 -9.23 9.62 -8.62
CA SER A 407 -10.27 9.62 -7.59
C SER A 407 -10.67 11.05 -7.18
N THR A 408 -11.91 11.22 -6.72
CA THR A 408 -12.40 12.49 -6.17
C THR A 408 -11.58 12.86 -4.93
N ASN A 409 -10.86 14.00 -5.00
CA ASN A 409 -10.07 14.60 -3.92
C ASN A 409 -9.70 16.02 -4.34
N SER A 410 -9.78 17.03 -3.46
CA SER A 410 -9.54 18.43 -3.80
C SER A 410 -8.13 18.69 -4.33
N VAL A 411 -7.09 18.16 -3.66
CA VAL A 411 -5.69 18.29 -4.08
C VAL A 411 -5.47 17.67 -5.47
N ARG A 412 -6.01 16.47 -5.73
CA ARG A 412 -5.90 15.81 -7.05
C ARG A 412 -6.65 16.55 -8.14
N GLN A 413 -7.84 17.08 -7.84
CA GLN A 413 -8.60 17.90 -8.79
C GLN A 413 -7.85 19.19 -9.13
N GLY A 414 -7.23 19.84 -8.15
CA GLY A 414 -6.34 20.98 -8.35
C GLY A 414 -5.13 20.63 -9.23
N THR A 415 -4.47 19.51 -8.92
CA THR A 415 -3.35 18.98 -9.74
C THR A 415 -3.76 18.73 -11.18
N GLN A 416 -4.92 18.10 -11.41
CA GLN A 416 -5.44 17.89 -12.76
C GLN A 416 -5.67 19.21 -13.51
N ALA A 417 -6.22 20.21 -12.83
CA ALA A 417 -6.50 21.52 -13.42
C ALA A 417 -5.19 22.24 -13.85
N PHE A 418 -4.16 22.22 -13.00
CA PHE A 418 -2.84 22.76 -13.33
C PHE A 418 -2.22 22.03 -14.53
N ILE A 419 -2.17 20.72 -14.51
CA ILE A 419 -1.58 19.89 -15.58
C ILE A 419 -2.33 20.09 -16.89
N LYS A 420 -3.65 20.20 -16.89
CA LYS A 420 -4.46 20.50 -18.07
C LYS A 420 -4.02 21.81 -18.76
N GLU A 421 -3.83 22.89 -17.99
CA GLU A 421 -3.37 24.17 -18.56
C GLU A 421 -1.91 24.08 -19.05
N MET A 422 -1.04 23.35 -18.36
CA MET A 422 0.34 23.10 -18.78
C MET A 422 0.38 22.32 -20.10
N TRP A 423 -0.43 21.28 -20.25
CA TRP A 423 -0.52 20.48 -21.47
C TRP A 423 -1.16 21.23 -22.64
N LYS A 424 -2.10 22.12 -22.36
CA LYS A 424 -2.66 23.02 -23.38
C LYS A 424 -1.59 23.93 -23.99
N ALA A 425 -0.59 24.36 -23.22
CA ALA A 425 0.53 25.17 -23.72
C ALA A 425 1.37 24.42 -24.78
N ILE A 426 1.38 23.09 -24.74
CA ILE A 426 2.06 22.24 -25.74
C ILE A 426 1.11 21.65 -26.79
N GLY A 427 -0.17 22.09 -26.83
CA GLY A 427 -1.15 21.67 -27.84
C GLY A 427 -1.83 20.34 -27.58
N VAL A 428 -1.96 19.96 -26.34
CA VAL A 428 -2.70 18.76 -25.91
C VAL A 428 -4.04 19.18 -25.32
N GLU A 429 -5.12 18.63 -25.83
CA GLU A 429 -6.45 18.72 -25.27
C GLU A 429 -6.59 17.73 -24.11
N THR A 430 -7.25 18.12 -23.02
CA THR A 430 -7.38 17.25 -21.85
C THR A 430 -8.79 17.29 -21.29
N GLU A 431 -9.44 16.15 -21.24
CA GLU A 431 -10.69 15.91 -20.53
C GLU A 431 -10.38 15.37 -19.14
N LEU A 432 -11.00 15.95 -18.10
CA LEU A 432 -10.81 15.54 -16.71
C LEU A 432 -11.97 14.68 -16.25
N ARG A 433 -11.65 13.52 -15.66
CA ARG A 433 -12.63 12.60 -15.09
C ARG A 433 -12.27 12.30 -13.63
N ASN A 434 -13.26 12.43 -12.74
CA ASN A 434 -13.11 12.10 -11.32
C ASN A 434 -14.11 11.02 -10.92
N LEU A 435 -13.62 9.96 -10.32
CA LEU A 435 -14.39 8.82 -9.85
C LEU A 435 -14.40 8.80 -8.32
N SER A 436 -15.48 8.29 -7.71
CA SER A 436 -15.43 8.06 -6.28
C SER A 436 -14.28 7.11 -5.92
N ALA A 437 -13.63 7.33 -4.79
CA ALA A 437 -12.51 6.49 -4.37
C ALA A 437 -12.90 5.01 -4.24
N SER A 438 -14.15 4.74 -3.85
CA SER A 438 -14.69 3.39 -3.72
C SER A 438 -14.84 2.65 -5.06
N VAL A 439 -15.06 3.38 -6.16
CA VAL A 439 -15.08 2.83 -7.51
C VAL A 439 -13.68 2.73 -8.07
N PHE A 440 -12.93 3.84 -8.04
CA PHE A 440 -11.60 3.92 -8.63
C PHE A 440 -10.62 2.91 -8.02
N PHE A 441 -10.58 2.81 -6.68
CA PHE A 441 -9.76 1.84 -5.94
C PHE A 441 -10.52 0.56 -5.56
N GLY A 442 -11.71 0.33 -6.11
CA GLY A 442 -12.49 -0.88 -5.87
C GLY A 442 -11.85 -2.12 -6.51
N GLY A 443 -12.03 -3.27 -5.87
CA GLY A 443 -11.55 -4.57 -6.36
C GLY A 443 -12.53 -5.29 -7.31
N ASP A 444 -13.65 -4.66 -7.72
CA ASP A 444 -14.65 -5.30 -8.57
C ASP A 444 -14.14 -5.46 -10.02
N PRO A 445 -13.83 -6.71 -10.47
CA PRO A 445 -13.35 -6.95 -11.82
C PRO A 445 -14.44 -6.74 -12.89
N ALA A 446 -15.71 -6.61 -12.53
CA ALA A 446 -16.80 -6.28 -13.45
C ALA A 446 -16.85 -4.79 -13.76
N SER A 447 -16.40 -3.93 -12.84
CA SER A 447 -16.38 -2.48 -13.05
C SER A 447 -15.33 -2.07 -14.09
N PRO A 448 -15.69 -1.32 -15.15
CA PRO A 448 -14.72 -0.80 -16.11
C PRO A 448 -13.91 0.39 -15.59
N ASP A 449 -14.29 0.94 -14.43
CA ASP A 449 -13.82 2.21 -13.89
C ASP A 449 -12.78 2.05 -12.78
N THR A 450 -12.34 0.82 -12.48
CA THR A 450 -11.26 0.58 -11.54
C THR A 450 -9.92 0.98 -12.14
N TYR A 451 -9.01 1.51 -11.30
CA TYR A 451 -7.64 1.87 -11.73
C TYR A 451 -6.88 0.65 -12.29
N GLN A 452 -7.19 -0.57 -11.84
CA GLN A 452 -6.57 -1.80 -12.33
C GLN A 452 -6.92 -2.11 -13.80
N LYS A 453 -8.14 -1.77 -14.24
CA LYS A 453 -8.53 -1.91 -15.64
C LYS A 453 -7.91 -0.85 -16.53
N PHE A 454 -7.71 0.35 -16.02
CA PHE A 454 -7.06 1.46 -16.68
C PHE A 454 -7.54 1.65 -18.14
N TYR A 455 -8.79 2.01 -18.31
CA TYR A 455 -9.42 2.27 -19.61
C TYR A 455 -9.48 3.77 -19.95
N ALA A 456 -8.65 4.59 -19.32
CA ALA A 456 -8.34 5.97 -19.67
C ALA A 456 -6.97 6.06 -20.37
N ASP A 457 -6.60 7.26 -20.85
CA ASP A 457 -5.27 7.51 -21.41
C ASP A 457 -4.23 7.70 -20.30
N ILE A 458 -4.61 8.49 -19.28
CA ILE A 458 -3.77 8.82 -18.12
C ILE A 458 -4.57 8.63 -16.83
N GLU A 459 -3.94 8.02 -15.82
CA GLU A 459 -4.45 7.95 -14.46
C GLU A 459 -3.48 8.55 -13.47
N MET A 460 -4.01 9.14 -12.39
CA MET A 460 -3.20 9.66 -11.29
C MET A 460 -3.60 9.03 -9.97
N TYR A 461 -2.61 8.51 -9.25
CA TYR A 461 -2.75 8.04 -7.89
C TYR A 461 -1.39 7.87 -7.21
N THR A 462 -1.40 7.83 -5.87
CA THR A 462 -0.21 7.50 -5.08
C THR A 462 -0.04 5.99 -5.03
N ASN A 463 1.18 5.52 -5.16
CA ASN A 463 1.56 4.16 -4.84
C ASN A 463 2.79 4.14 -3.93
N ASN A 464 2.91 3.09 -3.16
CA ASN A 464 3.98 2.82 -2.21
C ASN A 464 4.24 1.31 -2.13
N PHE A 465 5.24 0.92 -1.36
CA PHE A 465 5.48 -0.47 -0.97
C PHE A 465 5.84 -0.55 0.52
N SER A 466 5.58 -1.69 1.12
CA SER A 466 5.98 -1.97 2.49
C SER A 466 7.42 -2.47 2.56
N GLY A 467 8.07 -2.21 3.69
CA GLY A 467 9.45 -2.59 3.93
C GLY A 467 10.48 -1.70 3.25
N THR A 468 11.72 -2.12 3.30
CA THR A 468 12.87 -1.33 2.89
C THR A 468 13.62 -1.90 1.70
N ASP A 469 13.29 -3.10 1.24
CA ASP A 469 13.86 -3.69 0.02
C ASP A 469 12.91 -3.48 -1.17
N PRO A 470 13.37 -2.90 -2.29
CA PRO A 470 12.50 -2.52 -3.39
C PRO A 470 12.25 -3.65 -4.40
N GLU A 471 12.83 -4.85 -4.25
CA GLU A 471 12.76 -5.92 -5.26
C GLU A 471 11.32 -6.22 -5.67
N THR A 472 10.46 -6.54 -4.71
CA THR A 472 9.06 -6.90 -4.97
C THR A 472 8.28 -5.75 -5.61
N TYR A 473 8.54 -4.52 -5.19
CA TYR A 473 7.91 -3.34 -5.77
C TYR A 473 8.36 -3.09 -7.20
N MET A 474 9.65 -3.18 -7.48
CA MET A 474 10.19 -3.00 -8.82
C MET A 474 9.76 -4.13 -9.77
N ALA A 475 9.53 -5.35 -9.27
CA ALA A 475 9.01 -6.45 -10.07
C ALA A 475 7.59 -6.21 -10.61
N ASN A 476 6.83 -5.23 -10.07
CA ASN A 476 5.49 -4.89 -10.56
C ASN A 476 5.45 -4.48 -12.03
N TRP A 477 6.53 -3.91 -12.57
CA TRP A 477 6.55 -3.42 -13.96
C TRP A 477 7.16 -4.41 -14.96
N THR A 478 7.39 -5.66 -14.56
CA THR A 478 7.76 -6.72 -15.49
C THR A 478 6.62 -7.04 -16.46
N CYS A 479 6.96 -7.59 -17.62
CA CYS A 479 5.98 -8.02 -18.62
C CYS A 479 4.99 -9.06 -18.08
N LYS A 480 5.44 -9.91 -17.14
CA LYS A 480 4.61 -10.92 -16.47
C LYS A 480 3.47 -10.28 -15.66
N GLN A 481 3.70 -9.09 -15.10
CA GLN A 481 2.79 -8.38 -14.20
C GLN A 481 1.80 -7.44 -14.93
N VAL A 482 1.74 -7.48 -16.26
CA VAL A 482 0.77 -6.69 -17.03
C VAL A 482 -0.66 -7.03 -16.59
N SER A 483 -1.41 -5.96 -16.17
CA SER A 483 -2.81 -6.09 -15.78
C SER A 483 -3.70 -6.37 -16.97
N ARG A 484 -4.39 -7.52 -16.99
CA ARG A 484 -5.22 -8.00 -18.09
C ARG A 484 -6.27 -9.01 -17.63
N ARG A 485 -7.23 -9.35 -18.51
CA ARG A 485 -8.28 -10.32 -18.19
C ARG A 485 -7.74 -11.67 -17.72
N ALA A 486 -6.66 -12.16 -18.33
CA ALA A 486 -6.10 -13.49 -18.02
C ALA A 486 -5.57 -13.64 -16.58
N ASN A 487 -5.31 -12.54 -15.86
CA ASN A 487 -4.96 -12.54 -14.44
C ASN A 487 -6.00 -11.78 -13.60
N THR A 488 -7.23 -11.69 -14.09
CA THR A 488 -8.36 -11.00 -13.42
C THR A 488 -8.00 -9.57 -12.98
N TRP A 489 -7.18 -8.88 -13.80
CA TRP A 489 -6.61 -7.55 -13.54
C TRP A 489 -5.82 -7.44 -12.22
N GLY A 490 -5.32 -8.56 -11.67
CA GLY A 490 -4.50 -8.59 -10.46
C GLY A 490 -3.01 -8.22 -10.67
N GLY A 491 -2.60 -7.93 -11.92
CA GLY A 491 -1.21 -7.55 -12.21
C GLY A 491 -0.88 -6.12 -11.77
N GLY A 492 0.33 -5.90 -11.24
CA GLY A 492 0.81 -4.58 -10.79
C GLY A 492 1.18 -3.60 -11.92
N ASN A 493 1.37 -4.10 -13.15
CA ASN A 493 1.74 -3.30 -14.32
C ASN A 493 0.49 -2.79 -15.04
N MET A 494 -0.17 -1.78 -14.46
CA MET A 494 -1.34 -1.13 -15.07
C MET A 494 -1.02 -0.40 -16.37
N PRO A 495 0.14 0.27 -16.54
CA PRO A 495 0.52 0.89 -17.82
C PRO A 495 0.53 -0.07 -19.01
N ARG A 496 0.72 -1.35 -18.76
CA ARG A 496 0.96 -2.39 -19.78
C ARG A 496 2.21 -2.09 -20.61
N TRP A 497 3.17 -1.43 -19.96
CA TRP A 497 4.52 -1.26 -20.46
C TRP A 497 5.28 -2.58 -20.33
N CYS A 498 6.10 -2.92 -21.31
CA CYS A 498 6.87 -4.16 -21.25
C CYS A 498 8.20 -3.99 -21.96
N ASN A 499 9.26 -4.25 -21.22
CA ASN A 499 10.62 -4.20 -21.71
C ASN A 499 11.40 -5.44 -21.26
N PRO A 500 11.85 -6.31 -22.18
CA PRO A 500 12.61 -7.52 -21.82
C PRO A 500 13.93 -7.24 -21.08
N ASP A 501 14.58 -6.09 -21.32
CA ASP A 501 15.80 -5.72 -20.59
C ASP A 501 15.47 -5.36 -19.13
N TYR A 502 14.30 -4.78 -18.88
CA TYR A 502 13.80 -4.56 -17.52
C TYR A 502 13.53 -5.90 -16.81
N ASP A 503 12.89 -6.85 -17.51
CA ASP A 503 12.64 -8.20 -16.96
C ASP A 503 13.96 -8.89 -16.58
N ALA A 504 15.03 -8.71 -17.39
CA ALA A 504 16.35 -9.24 -17.09
C ALA A 504 16.97 -8.61 -15.84
N LEU A 505 16.88 -7.27 -15.68
CA LEU A 505 17.33 -6.58 -14.47
C LEU A 505 16.56 -7.03 -13.23
N SER A 506 15.25 -7.22 -13.35
CA SER A 506 14.41 -7.73 -12.26
C SER A 506 14.83 -9.14 -11.84
N ALA A 507 15.09 -10.01 -12.80
CA ALA A 507 15.56 -11.38 -12.54
C ALA A 507 16.96 -11.38 -11.90
N GLU A 508 17.90 -10.50 -12.35
CA GLU A 508 19.21 -10.33 -11.73
C GLU A 508 19.09 -9.83 -10.30
N MET A 509 18.27 -8.79 -10.05
CA MET A 509 18.05 -8.23 -8.71
C MET A 509 17.52 -9.28 -7.74
N SER A 510 16.64 -10.15 -8.18
CA SER A 510 16.01 -11.17 -7.34
C SER A 510 17.00 -12.20 -6.77
N THR A 511 18.18 -12.33 -7.36
CA THR A 511 19.24 -13.28 -6.97
C THR A 511 20.52 -12.61 -6.48
N THR A 512 20.59 -11.27 -6.48
CA THR A 512 21.77 -10.50 -6.08
C THR A 512 21.76 -10.24 -4.58
N ALA A 513 22.81 -10.67 -3.87
CA ALA A 513 22.96 -10.51 -2.42
C ALA A 513 23.75 -9.25 -2.03
N ASP A 514 24.70 -8.83 -2.85
CA ASP A 514 25.53 -7.67 -2.57
C ASP A 514 24.70 -6.39 -2.58
N LEU A 515 24.82 -5.58 -1.53
CA LEU A 515 23.99 -4.37 -1.36
C LEU A 515 24.30 -3.32 -2.42
N ASP A 516 25.56 -3.15 -2.79
CA ASP A 516 25.95 -2.14 -3.79
C ASP A 516 25.43 -2.52 -5.18
N ASP A 517 25.48 -3.82 -5.52
CA ASP A 517 24.87 -4.33 -6.75
C ASP A 517 23.33 -4.20 -6.73
N ARG A 518 22.66 -4.47 -5.60
CA ARG A 518 21.21 -4.25 -5.47
C ARG A 518 20.84 -2.79 -5.65
N ILE A 519 21.62 -1.87 -5.08
CA ILE A 519 21.44 -0.42 -5.26
C ILE A 519 21.59 -0.06 -6.74
N ARG A 520 22.63 -0.55 -7.41
CA ARG A 520 22.86 -0.32 -8.85
C ARG A 520 21.69 -0.83 -9.70
N LEU A 521 21.22 -2.04 -9.44
CA LEU A 521 20.10 -2.66 -10.17
C LEU A 521 18.79 -1.91 -9.95
N ALA A 522 18.46 -1.58 -8.70
CA ALA A 522 17.25 -0.82 -8.37
C ALA A 522 17.23 0.55 -9.05
N LYS A 523 18.36 1.28 -9.05
CA LYS A 523 18.50 2.55 -9.76
C LYS A 523 18.34 2.37 -11.27
N ALA A 524 19.00 1.36 -11.87
CA ALA A 524 18.88 1.07 -13.29
C ALA A 524 17.43 0.76 -13.71
N MET A 525 16.71 -0.03 -12.91
CA MET A 525 15.30 -0.33 -13.14
C MET A 525 14.43 0.93 -13.02
N ASN A 526 14.63 1.74 -11.98
CA ASN A 526 13.95 3.02 -11.83
C ASN A 526 14.19 3.92 -13.04
N ASP A 527 15.45 4.07 -13.45
CA ASP A 527 15.84 4.97 -14.54
C ASP A 527 15.25 4.52 -15.88
N MET A 528 15.19 3.22 -16.14
CA MET A 528 14.58 2.68 -17.36
C MET A 528 13.09 3.03 -17.45
N LEU A 529 12.34 2.93 -16.34
CA LEU A 529 10.94 3.33 -16.28
C LEU A 529 10.76 4.83 -16.52
N MET A 530 11.62 5.65 -15.89
CA MET A 530 11.56 7.10 -15.98
C MET A 530 11.97 7.60 -17.35
N GLN A 531 13.03 7.07 -17.92
CA GLN A 531 13.58 7.48 -19.23
C GLN A 531 12.68 7.05 -20.40
N ASP A 532 11.88 5.99 -20.25
CA ASP A 532 10.84 5.65 -21.23
C ASP A 532 9.47 6.31 -20.94
N TYR A 533 9.39 7.09 -19.87
CA TYR A 533 8.14 7.74 -19.43
C TYR A 533 6.96 6.77 -19.34
N ALA A 534 7.23 5.55 -18.87
CA ALA A 534 6.21 4.56 -18.58
C ALA A 534 5.25 5.05 -17.48
N MET A 535 5.79 5.88 -16.62
CA MET A 535 5.10 6.67 -15.60
C MET A 535 5.73 8.05 -15.52
N ILE A 536 4.97 9.04 -15.07
CA ILE A 536 5.45 10.41 -14.86
C ILE A 536 5.26 10.75 -13.38
N PRO A 537 6.31 10.61 -12.53
CA PRO A 537 6.25 11.02 -11.14
C PRO A 537 6.02 12.53 -11.04
N LEU A 538 5.21 12.91 -10.06
CA LEU A 538 4.89 14.31 -9.76
C LEU A 538 5.48 14.72 -8.42
N ILE A 539 5.11 14.00 -7.36
CA ILE A 539 5.40 14.34 -5.97
C ILE A 539 5.94 13.09 -5.25
N HIS A 540 7.11 13.22 -4.62
CA HIS A 540 7.47 12.35 -3.50
C HIS A 540 6.65 12.84 -2.31
N ARG A 541 5.67 12.08 -1.96
CA ARG A 541 4.63 12.47 -1.02
C ARG A 541 4.91 11.92 0.36
N GLY A 542 4.88 12.80 1.38
CA GLY A 542 4.79 12.37 2.77
C GLY A 542 3.40 11.81 3.08
N GLY A 543 3.32 10.76 3.86
CA GLY A 543 2.11 10.36 4.55
C GLY A 543 1.70 11.47 5.53
N VAL A 544 0.43 11.85 5.57
CA VAL A 544 -0.11 12.82 6.53
C VAL A 544 -1.35 12.24 7.15
N SER A 545 -1.33 12.05 8.46
CA SER A 545 -2.45 11.62 9.28
C SER A 545 -2.52 12.47 10.54
N ALA A 546 -3.58 12.37 11.32
CA ALA A 546 -3.67 13.09 12.58
C ALA A 546 -4.38 12.24 13.64
N PHE A 547 -4.02 12.47 14.90
CA PHE A 547 -4.73 11.88 16.03
C PHE A 547 -5.12 12.95 17.06
N SER A 548 -6.24 12.70 17.72
CA SER A 548 -6.74 13.57 18.81
C SER A 548 -5.84 13.45 20.04
N ASN A 549 -5.58 14.59 20.69
CA ASN A 549 -4.77 14.66 21.90
C ASN A 549 -5.40 13.95 23.12
N VAL A 550 -6.60 13.38 22.99
CA VAL A 550 -7.25 12.57 24.03
C VAL A 550 -6.72 11.14 24.08
N ILE A 551 -6.06 10.68 23.01
CA ILE A 551 -5.43 9.36 22.96
C ILE A 551 -3.91 9.45 22.97
N GLU A 552 -3.27 8.35 23.34
CA GLU A 552 -1.82 8.13 23.26
C GLU A 552 -1.55 6.82 22.52
N GLY A 553 -0.36 6.69 21.91
CA GLY A 553 0.09 5.48 21.25
C GLY A 553 0.26 5.56 19.73
N PRO A 554 -0.51 6.38 18.96
CA PRO A 554 -0.30 6.43 17.51
C PRO A 554 1.14 6.76 17.12
N ARG A 555 1.73 5.93 16.25
CA ARG A 555 3.06 6.14 15.66
C ARG A 555 2.95 5.96 14.16
N GLY A 556 3.13 7.05 13.41
CA GLY A 556 3.13 6.98 11.94
C GLY A 556 4.13 5.95 11.44
N ASN A 557 3.76 5.22 10.41
CA ASN A 557 4.60 4.19 9.82
C ASN A 557 4.54 4.31 8.29
N GLU A 558 5.67 4.55 7.68
CA GLU A 558 5.81 4.68 6.23
C GLU A 558 6.28 3.37 5.55
N TRP A 559 6.49 2.31 6.35
CA TRP A 559 7.08 1.04 5.90
C TRP A 559 6.11 -0.15 6.01
N ASP A 560 5.01 0.02 6.75
CA ASP A 560 3.93 -0.95 6.98
C ASP A 560 2.63 -0.16 7.22
N SER A 561 1.59 -0.80 7.75
CA SER A 561 0.34 -0.13 8.14
C SER A 561 0.58 0.98 9.18
N GLU A 562 -0.08 2.13 9.01
CA GLU A 562 -0.12 3.18 10.03
C GLU A 562 -0.79 2.70 11.34
N LEU A 563 -1.61 1.63 11.26
CA LEU A 563 -2.28 1.01 12.39
C LEU A 563 -1.47 -0.14 13.04
N TRP A 564 -0.21 -0.31 12.65
CA TRP A 564 0.64 -1.44 13.05
C TRP A 564 0.71 -1.68 14.57
N ASN A 565 0.62 -0.61 15.38
CA ASN A 565 0.67 -0.67 16.83
C ASN A 565 -0.66 -0.30 17.51
N ILE A 566 -1.79 -0.43 16.81
CA ILE A 566 -3.11 -0.01 17.31
C ILE A 566 -3.50 -0.72 18.64
N ALA A 567 -2.97 -1.90 18.88
CA ALA A 567 -3.15 -2.62 20.16
C ALA A 567 -2.59 -1.87 21.38
N ASP A 568 -1.64 -0.96 21.16
CA ASP A 568 -1.00 -0.14 22.21
C ASP A 568 -1.74 1.19 22.45
N TRP A 569 -2.68 1.56 21.59
CA TRP A 569 -3.37 2.85 21.72
C TRP A 569 -4.34 2.83 22.91
N HIS A 570 -4.41 3.94 23.65
CA HIS A 570 -5.24 4.06 24.84
C HIS A 570 -5.65 5.52 25.08
N LEU A 571 -6.68 5.74 25.92
CA LEU A 571 -7.02 7.08 26.42
C LEU A 571 -5.96 7.58 27.41
N LYS A 572 -5.69 8.90 27.38
CA LYS A 572 -4.83 9.57 28.36
C LYS A 572 -5.45 9.62 29.74
#